data_bf43b3a9708f38e36690ea5a7eb57d34
#
_entry.id   bf43b3a9708f38e36690ea5a7eb57d34
#
_cell.length_a   1.000
_cell.length_b   1.000
_cell.length_c   1.000
_cell.angle_alpha   90.00
_cell.angle_beta   90.00
_cell.angle_gamma   90.00
#
_symmetry.space_group_name_H-M   'P 1'
#
loop_
_entity.id
_entity.type
_entity.pdbx_description
1 polymer ?
#
loop_
_entity_poly.entity_id
_entity_poly.type
_entity_poly.pdbx_seq_one_letter_code
_entity_poly.pdbx_strand_id
1 'polypeptide(L)'
;MKLKENFQWSLVVPSSMGIRLTPVAQGQPVHASSHLFMHATSAETNVANIPAYLGLPVKVLTTFVKGSPIAQFIKDNLRSRNMAFEGKEVDQGGPWGYRHQINIADSGFGSRGPRVWNDRSGEVGRTLHVEDFDLDRIFGQEGVQILHLSGLIGALSEETSRFCLELARAAKKYGTKISFDLNHRATFWKGREAELHAIFTEIASIADILEGNEEDFQLCLGIEGPEAGGKSLAAKIESFKGMIQQVKKSFPNTSVFATTLREVVDANNHLWGAIMLEGDNWQVVEPRPIHVLDRIGGGDGFVGGLLYGILKDWEPAKWLQFGWATGALATTALTDYGQPADEDQVWSIWRGNARVLR
;
A
#
# COMPACT_ATOMS: atom_id res chain seq x y z
N MET A 1 -11.70 16.92 2.70
CA MET A 1 -11.71 16.12 3.97
C MET A 1 -11.00 16.90 5.08
N LYS A 2 -11.57 17.07 6.29
CA LYS A 2 -10.89 17.80 7.38
C LYS A 2 -10.03 16.83 8.19
N LEU A 3 -8.73 17.13 8.32
CA LEU A 3 -7.78 16.38 9.13
C LEU A 3 -7.64 16.98 10.53
N LYS A 4 -7.10 16.16 11.46
CA LYS A 4 -6.81 16.57 12.83
C LYS A 4 -5.69 17.61 12.85
N GLU A 5 -5.87 18.70 13.59
CA GLU A 5 -4.91 19.81 13.65
C GLU A 5 -3.78 19.54 14.67
N ASN A 6 -4.11 18.91 15.81
CA ASN A 6 -3.14 18.55 16.84
C ASN A 6 -2.66 17.11 16.63
N PHE A 7 -1.46 16.94 16.13
CA PHE A 7 -0.90 15.63 15.81
C PHE A 7 0.65 15.65 15.90
N GLN A 8 1.21 14.50 16.24
CA GLN A 8 2.64 14.22 16.11
C GLN A 8 2.92 13.43 14.83
N TRP A 9 1.95 12.62 14.37
CA TRP A 9 2.10 11.74 13.21
C TRP A 9 1.11 12.11 12.11
N SER A 10 1.63 12.42 10.93
CA SER A 10 0.79 12.59 9.73
C SER A 10 0.20 11.25 9.30
N LEU A 11 1.01 10.19 9.36
CA LEU A 11 0.60 8.85 8.94
C LEU A 11 1.11 7.79 9.93
N VAL A 12 0.22 6.87 10.30
CA VAL A 12 0.57 5.65 11.03
C VAL A 12 0.15 4.44 10.19
N VAL A 13 1.02 3.43 10.11
CA VAL A 13 0.77 2.18 9.40
C VAL A 13 1.14 0.98 10.26
N PRO A 14 0.23 0.01 10.48
CA PRO A 14 0.62 -1.31 11.00
C PRO A 14 1.24 -2.12 9.86
N SER A 15 2.24 -2.94 10.15
CA SER A 15 2.92 -3.66 9.08
C SER A 15 3.60 -4.94 9.52
N SER A 16 3.53 -5.97 8.69
CA SER A 16 4.41 -7.13 8.74
C SER A 16 5.60 -6.93 7.82
N MET A 17 6.74 -6.51 8.41
CA MET A 17 7.94 -6.21 7.66
C MET A 17 8.69 -7.48 7.23
N GLY A 18 9.19 -7.46 6.01
CA GLY A 18 10.05 -8.48 5.45
C GLY A 18 11.13 -7.93 4.54
N ILE A 19 11.75 -8.82 3.80
CA ILE A 19 12.72 -8.47 2.76
C ILE A 19 12.24 -8.97 1.39
N ARG A 20 12.64 -8.27 0.35
CA ARG A 20 12.57 -8.76 -1.02
C ARG A 20 13.97 -9.02 -1.56
N LEU A 21 14.07 -10.13 -2.30
CA LEU A 21 15.25 -10.50 -3.09
C LEU A 21 14.87 -10.40 -4.57
N THR A 22 15.62 -9.60 -5.32
CA THR A 22 15.41 -9.41 -6.77
C THR A 22 16.76 -9.48 -7.52
N PRO A 23 16.82 -10.04 -8.74
CA PRO A 23 18.04 -10.01 -9.54
C PRO A 23 18.53 -8.58 -9.77
N VAL A 24 19.82 -8.35 -9.63
CA VAL A 24 20.46 -7.04 -9.87
C VAL A 24 20.36 -6.66 -11.35
N ALA A 25 20.54 -7.64 -12.24
CA ALA A 25 20.43 -7.41 -13.68
C ALA A 25 18.97 -7.41 -14.12
N GLN A 26 18.56 -6.32 -14.75
CA GLN A 26 17.21 -6.20 -15.30
C GLN A 26 16.87 -7.36 -16.23
N GLY A 27 15.66 -7.91 -16.08
CA GLY A 27 15.17 -8.98 -16.93
C GLY A 27 15.77 -10.35 -16.67
N GLN A 28 16.71 -10.49 -15.73
CA GLN A 28 17.25 -11.80 -15.38
C GLN A 28 16.24 -12.54 -14.47
N PRO A 29 15.91 -13.83 -14.76
CA PRO A 29 15.07 -14.60 -13.85
C PRO A 29 15.86 -14.99 -12.59
N VAL A 30 15.14 -15.12 -11.46
CA VAL A 30 15.75 -15.43 -10.15
C VAL A 30 16.58 -16.70 -10.19
N HIS A 31 16.08 -17.79 -10.81
CA HIS A 31 16.76 -19.09 -10.86
C HIS A 31 18.06 -19.09 -11.67
N ALA A 32 18.27 -18.07 -12.49
CA ALA A 32 19.49 -17.90 -13.30
C ALA A 32 20.39 -16.77 -12.76
N SER A 33 20.07 -16.19 -11.60
CA SER A 33 20.85 -15.11 -11.01
C SER A 33 21.62 -15.59 -9.78
N SER A 34 22.93 -15.29 -9.75
CA SER A 34 23.78 -15.49 -8.57
C SER A 34 23.90 -14.23 -7.70
N HIS A 35 23.41 -13.09 -8.16
CA HIS A 35 23.48 -11.81 -7.44
C HIS A 35 22.08 -11.24 -7.27
N LEU A 36 21.67 -11.10 -6.01
CA LEU A 36 20.37 -10.58 -5.65
C LEU A 36 20.53 -9.28 -4.86
N PHE A 37 19.74 -8.29 -5.21
CA PHE A 37 19.53 -7.07 -4.42
C PHE A 37 18.50 -7.35 -3.34
N MET A 38 18.83 -6.98 -2.10
CA MET A 38 17.95 -7.11 -0.93
C MET A 38 17.48 -5.74 -0.45
N HIS A 39 16.18 -5.58 -0.25
CA HIS A 39 15.60 -4.41 0.39
C HIS A 39 14.47 -4.80 1.35
N ALA A 40 14.20 -3.94 2.34
CA ALA A 40 13.08 -4.15 3.25
C ALA A 40 11.78 -3.69 2.60
N THR A 41 10.71 -4.46 2.78
CA THR A 41 9.43 -4.20 2.12
C THR A 41 8.22 -4.65 2.94
N SER A 42 7.14 -3.96 2.75
CA SER A 42 5.76 -4.34 3.04
C SER A 42 4.83 -3.37 2.29
N ALA A 43 3.61 -3.77 1.97
CA ALA A 43 2.66 -2.90 1.28
C ALA A 43 2.46 -1.57 2.03
N GLU A 44 2.25 -1.64 3.33
CA GLU A 44 1.97 -0.49 4.18
C GLU A 44 3.15 0.49 4.26
N THR A 45 4.39 -0.01 4.37
CA THR A 45 5.58 0.86 4.38
C THR A 45 5.94 1.38 3.00
N ASN A 46 5.55 0.69 1.93
CA ASN A 46 5.69 1.20 0.57
C ASN A 46 4.75 2.40 0.35
N VAL A 47 3.50 2.33 0.83
CA VAL A 47 2.57 3.47 0.86
C VAL A 47 3.14 4.62 1.70
N ALA A 48 3.58 4.33 2.91
CA ALA A 48 4.12 5.32 3.86
C ALA A 48 5.42 5.98 3.37
N ASN A 49 6.09 5.39 2.39
CA ASN A 49 7.38 5.86 1.89
C ASN A 49 7.32 7.26 1.29
N ILE A 50 6.31 7.57 0.48
CA ILE A 50 6.20 8.90 -0.16
C ILE A 50 6.01 10.01 0.89
N PRO A 51 5.05 9.92 1.84
CA PRO A 51 4.97 10.89 2.92
C PRO A 51 6.25 11.05 3.74
N ALA A 52 6.89 9.94 4.13
CA ALA A 52 8.11 9.97 4.93
C ALA A 52 9.30 10.58 4.18
N TYR A 53 9.50 10.21 2.93
CA TYR A 53 10.59 10.72 2.09
C TYR A 53 10.46 12.22 1.82
N LEU A 54 9.24 12.72 1.68
CA LEU A 54 8.93 14.13 1.49
C LEU A 54 8.75 14.89 2.82
N GLY A 55 9.22 14.32 3.93
CA GLY A 55 9.43 15.02 5.20
C GLY A 55 8.23 15.05 6.15
N LEU A 56 7.14 14.31 5.88
CA LEU A 56 6.05 14.20 6.84
C LEU A 56 6.38 13.16 7.93
N PRO A 57 5.98 13.40 9.19
CA PRO A 57 6.21 12.46 10.28
C PRO A 57 5.37 11.20 10.12
N VAL A 58 6.03 10.04 10.01
CA VAL A 58 5.42 8.73 9.80
C VAL A 58 5.86 7.76 10.90
N LYS A 59 4.92 6.94 11.41
CA LYS A 59 5.21 5.87 12.37
C LYS A 59 4.71 4.53 11.84
N VAL A 60 5.56 3.50 11.96
CA VAL A 60 5.26 2.10 11.64
C VAL A 60 5.04 1.32 12.93
N LEU A 61 3.91 0.62 13.03
CA LEU A 61 3.62 -0.33 14.12
C LEU A 61 3.92 -1.74 13.62
N THR A 62 4.89 -2.43 14.23
CA THR A 62 5.36 -3.72 13.71
C THR A 62 5.86 -4.64 14.83
N THR A 63 6.48 -5.76 14.46
CA THR A 63 7.13 -6.69 15.38
C THR A 63 8.42 -7.18 14.75
N PHE A 64 9.40 -7.55 15.58
CA PHE A 64 10.72 -7.96 15.13
C PHE A 64 11.12 -9.30 15.76
N VAL A 65 11.88 -10.09 15.00
CA VAL A 65 12.57 -11.25 15.58
C VAL A 65 13.80 -10.75 16.35
N LYS A 66 13.84 -11.00 17.65
CA LYS A 66 14.88 -10.54 18.57
C LYS A 66 16.26 -11.01 18.13
N GLY A 67 17.21 -10.08 18.04
CA GLY A 67 18.60 -10.36 17.66
C GLY A 67 18.80 -10.82 16.22
N SER A 68 17.77 -10.85 15.39
CA SER A 68 17.89 -11.25 13.98
C SER A 68 18.63 -10.18 13.16
N PRO A 69 19.65 -10.57 12.36
CA PRO A 69 20.30 -9.64 11.42
C PRO A 69 19.32 -9.04 10.41
N ILE A 70 18.29 -9.79 10.00
CA ILE A 70 17.23 -9.29 9.10
C ILE A 70 16.38 -8.26 9.83
N ALA A 71 16.04 -8.45 11.10
CA ALA A 71 15.35 -7.43 11.88
C ALA A 71 16.17 -6.13 11.98
N GLN A 72 17.49 -6.24 12.21
CA GLN A 72 18.37 -5.06 12.23
C GLN A 72 18.39 -4.36 10.86
N PHE A 73 18.53 -5.11 9.77
CA PHE A 73 18.48 -4.57 8.41
C PHE A 73 17.16 -3.82 8.15
N ILE A 74 16.02 -4.38 8.56
CA ILE A 74 14.71 -3.73 8.43
C ILE A 74 14.66 -2.43 9.24
N LYS A 75 15.12 -2.44 10.49
CA LYS A 75 15.18 -1.25 11.35
C LYS A 75 16.03 -0.13 10.73
N ASP A 76 17.19 -0.47 10.17
CA ASP A 76 18.08 0.49 9.54
C ASP A 76 17.48 1.04 8.22
N ASN A 77 16.78 0.19 7.46
CA ASN A 77 16.04 0.62 6.27
C ASN A 77 14.91 1.59 6.63
N LEU A 78 14.11 1.31 7.67
CA LEU A 78 13.06 2.24 8.13
C LEU A 78 13.65 3.60 8.53
N ARG A 79 14.76 3.61 9.27
CA ARG A 79 15.48 4.86 9.65
C ARG A 79 15.95 5.64 8.43
N SER A 80 16.54 4.95 7.43
CA SER A 80 17.02 5.59 6.20
C SER A 80 15.89 6.19 5.36
N ARG A 81 14.66 5.71 5.56
CA ARG A 81 13.43 6.21 4.92
C ARG A 81 12.68 7.25 5.78
N ASN A 82 13.30 7.77 6.85
CA ASN A 82 12.70 8.72 7.80
C ASN A 82 11.42 8.20 8.49
N MET A 83 11.30 6.90 8.68
CA MET A 83 10.16 6.32 9.38
C MET A 83 10.51 6.00 10.83
N ALA A 84 9.78 6.58 11.78
CA ALA A 84 9.77 6.08 13.14
C ALA A 84 9.08 4.72 13.19
N PHE A 85 9.46 3.89 14.14
CA PHE A 85 8.80 2.60 14.31
C PHE A 85 8.68 2.24 15.80
N GLU A 86 7.66 1.47 16.10
CA GLU A 86 7.37 0.93 17.42
C GLU A 86 6.94 -0.54 17.27
N GLY A 87 7.38 -1.39 18.16
CA GLY A 87 6.99 -2.79 18.13
C GLY A 87 7.76 -3.66 19.11
N LYS A 88 7.17 -4.81 19.44
CA LYS A 88 7.81 -5.79 20.32
C LYS A 88 8.89 -6.57 19.58
N GLU A 89 9.80 -7.13 20.39
CA GLU A 89 10.75 -8.16 19.94
C GLU A 89 10.28 -9.53 20.40
N VAL A 90 10.17 -10.47 19.46
CA VAL A 90 9.75 -11.85 19.69
C VAL A 90 10.95 -12.77 19.59
N ASP A 91 11.12 -13.67 20.54
CA ASP A 91 12.16 -14.69 20.46
C ASP A 91 11.93 -15.60 19.26
N GLN A 92 13.00 -15.95 18.54
CA GLN A 92 12.91 -16.79 17.36
C GLN A 92 12.26 -18.16 17.63
N GLY A 93 12.53 -18.75 18.81
CA GLY A 93 12.03 -20.10 19.15
C GLY A 93 12.78 -21.24 18.46
N GLY A 94 14.05 -21.01 18.11
CA GLY A 94 14.92 -21.98 17.45
C GLY A 94 14.88 -21.90 15.89
N PRO A 95 15.59 -22.78 15.18
CA PRO A 95 15.77 -22.69 13.73
C PRO A 95 14.46 -22.81 12.92
N TRP A 96 13.43 -23.40 13.50
CA TRP A 96 12.11 -23.62 12.86
C TRP A 96 11.04 -22.62 13.34
N GLY A 97 11.45 -21.64 14.17
CA GLY A 97 10.57 -20.66 14.74
C GLY A 97 10.33 -19.45 13.83
N TYR A 98 10.12 -18.29 14.46
CA TYR A 98 9.76 -17.07 13.76
C TYR A 98 10.90 -16.51 12.90
N ARG A 99 10.52 -15.90 11.78
CA ARG A 99 11.37 -15.11 10.90
C ARG A 99 10.59 -13.98 10.25
N HIS A 100 11.30 -13.02 9.67
CA HIS A 100 10.70 -12.06 8.75
C HIS A 100 10.37 -12.73 7.41
N GLN A 101 9.27 -12.34 6.79
CA GLN A 101 8.88 -12.88 5.49
C GLN A 101 9.90 -12.56 4.39
N ILE A 102 10.00 -13.41 3.39
CA ILE A 102 10.89 -13.25 2.24
C ILE A 102 10.06 -13.28 0.95
N ASN A 103 10.10 -12.20 0.21
CA ASN A 103 9.59 -12.14 -1.15
C ASN A 103 10.74 -12.34 -2.12
N ILE A 104 10.57 -13.24 -3.07
CA ILE A 104 11.55 -13.48 -4.13
C ILE A 104 10.85 -13.15 -5.44
N ALA A 105 11.36 -12.15 -6.16
CA ALA A 105 10.68 -11.69 -7.37
C ALA A 105 11.66 -11.20 -8.43
N ASP A 106 11.33 -11.46 -9.69
CA ASP A 106 11.98 -10.82 -10.84
C ASP A 106 11.01 -9.88 -11.57
N SER A 107 11.55 -8.86 -12.21
CA SER A 107 10.77 -7.83 -12.89
C SER A 107 10.16 -8.26 -14.24
N GLY A 108 10.56 -9.42 -14.77
CA GLY A 108 10.23 -9.79 -16.13
C GLY A 108 11.02 -8.99 -17.17
N PHE A 109 10.80 -9.30 -18.46
CA PHE A 109 11.36 -8.52 -19.56
C PHE A 109 10.61 -8.84 -20.87
N GLY A 110 10.16 -7.82 -21.60
CA GLY A 110 9.41 -7.96 -22.84
C GLY A 110 8.19 -8.87 -22.66
N SER A 111 8.08 -9.92 -23.44
CA SER A 111 6.98 -10.89 -23.36
C SER A 111 7.04 -11.84 -22.15
N ARG A 112 8.16 -11.87 -21.42
CA ARG A 112 8.30 -12.67 -20.20
C ARG A 112 7.83 -11.86 -19.00
N GLY A 113 6.63 -12.17 -18.49
CA GLY A 113 6.07 -11.52 -17.30
C GLY A 113 6.90 -11.73 -16.03
N PRO A 114 6.76 -10.85 -15.02
CA PRO A 114 7.41 -10.99 -13.72
C PRO A 114 6.91 -12.24 -12.98
N ARG A 115 7.77 -12.79 -12.12
CA ARG A 115 7.41 -13.88 -11.21
C ARG A 115 7.66 -13.48 -9.77
N VAL A 116 6.71 -13.80 -8.91
CA VAL A 116 6.77 -13.51 -7.47
C VAL A 116 6.57 -14.80 -6.68
N TRP A 117 7.44 -15.04 -5.73
CA TRP A 117 7.32 -16.11 -4.75
C TRP A 117 7.36 -15.52 -3.35
N ASN A 118 6.28 -15.73 -2.59
CA ASN A 118 6.18 -15.27 -1.21
C ASN A 118 6.47 -16.42 -0.26
N ASP A 119 7.55 -16.34 0.50
CA ASP A 119 7.85 -17.25 1.57
C ASP A 119 7.50 -16.61 2.92
N ARG A 120 6.37 -17.03 3.46
CA ARG A 120 5.81 -16.52 4.72
C ARG A 120 5.79 -17.57 5.84
N SER A 121 6.58 -18.64 5.70
CA SER A 121 6.72 -19.65 6.75
C SER A 121 7.31 -19.03 8.01
N GLY A 122 6.69 -19.24 9.17
CA GLY A 122 7.15 -18.68 10.44
C GLY A 122 7.15 -17.14 10.50
N GLU A 123 6.34 -16.47 9.69
CA GLU A 123 6.30 -15.01 9.64
C GLU A 123 5.92 -14.39 10.99
N VAL A 124 6.84 -13.60 11.57
CA VAL A 124 6.66 -12.97 12.88
C VAL A 124 5.54 -11.95 12.89
N GLY A 125 5.26 -11.28 11.76
CA GLY A 125 4.18 -10.31 11.65
C GLY A 125 2.79 -10.86 11.95
N ARG A 126 2.58 -12.17 11.83
CA ARG A 126 1.34 -12.84 12.22
C ARG A 126 1.05 -12.77 13.73
N THR A 127 2.04 -12.40 14.55
CA THR A 127 1.92 -12.26 16.00
C THR A 127 1.61 -10.83 16.45
N LEU A 128 1.38 -9.91 15.50
CA LEU A 128 0.96 -8.55 15.85
C LEU A 128 -0.38 -8.58 16.59
N HIS A 129 -0.40 -7.94 17.73
CA HIS A 129 -1.55 -7.91 18.62
C HIS A 129 -1.80 -6.50 19.14
N VAL A 130 -3.07 -6.16 19.39
CA VAL A 130 -3.46 -4.83 19.84
C VAL A 130 -2.82 -4.45 21.18
N GLU A 131 -2.65 -5.42 22.08
CA GLU A 131 -2.06 -5.24 23.40
C GLU A 131 -0.56 -4.92 23.37
N ASP A 132 0.08 -5.05 22.20
CA ASP A 132 1.49 -4.68 22.03
C ASP A 132 1.68 -3.15 21.95
N PHE A 133 0.60 -2.37 21.85
CA PHE A 133 0.63 -0.93 21.59
C PHE A 133 -0.32 -0.17 22.53
N ASP A 134 0.13 0.96 23.02
CA ASP A 134 -0.69 1.91 23.78
C ASP A 134 -1.46 2.81 22.81
N LEU A 135 -2.67 2.40 22.44
CA LEU A 135 -3.50 3.10 21.46
C LEU A 135 -4.00 4.46 21.95
N ASP A 136 -4.25 4.60 23.27
CA ASP A 136 -4.66 5.89 23.85
C ASP A 136 -3.51 6.92 23.80
N ARG A 137 -2.25 6.45 23.97
CA ARG A 137 -1.06 7.29 23.76
C ARG A 137 -0.92 7.65 22.27
N ILE A 138 -0.94 6.66 21.37
CA ILE A 138 -0.67 6.88 19.94
C ILE A 138 -1.73 7.80 19.31
N PHE A 139 -3.01 7.46 19.43
CA PHE A 139 -4.08 8.21 18.77
C PHE A 139 -4.60 9.40 19.58
N GLY A 140 -4.55 9.31 20.92
CA GLY A 140 -5.06 10.34 21.82
C GLY A 140 -4.03 11.41 22.16
N GLN A 141 -2.88 11.00 22.72
CA GLN A 141 -1.88 11.95 23.25
C GLN A 141 -0.93 12.45 22.14
N GLU A 142 -0.30 11.53 21.38
CA GLU A 142 0.57 11.89 20.26
C GLU A 142 -0.27 12.48 19.11
N GLY A 143 -1.41 11.88 18.82
CA GLY A 143 -2.30 12.30 17.73
C GLY A 143 -1.81 11.84 16.37
N VAL A 144 -2.76 11.40 15.54
CA VAL A 144 -2.51 10.87 14.19
C VAL A 144 -3.50 11.49 13.23
N GLN A 145 -3.05 11.97 12.07
CA GLN A 145 -3.95 12.48 11.04
C GLN A 145 -4.62 11.37 10.24
N ILE A 146 -3.82 10.41 9.74
CA ILE A 146 -4.32 9.26 8.96
C ILE A 146 -3.72 7.97 9.52
N LEU A 147 -4.57 6.96 9.74
CA LEU A 147 -4.20 5.55 9.87
C LEU A 147 -4.42 4.90 8.50
N HIS A 148 -3.37 4.34 7.89
CA HIS A 148 -3.50 3.55 6.67
C HIS A 148 -3.41 2.07 6.99
N LEU A 149 -4.41 1.32 6.54
CA LEU A 149 -4.51 -0.14 6.66
C LEU A 149 -4.46 -0.78 5.28
N SER A 150 -3.86 -1.94 5.19
CA SER A 150 -3.89 -2.79 3.99
C SER A 150 -4.59 -4.11 4.30
N GLY A 151 -5.40 -4.58 3.38
CA GLY A 151 -6.01 -5.89 3.45
C GLY A 151 -5.00 -7.03 3.50
N LEU A 152 -3.77 -6.80 3.05
CA LEU A 152 -2.71 -7.79 3.13
C LEU A 152 -2.38 -8.13 4.59
N ILE A 153 -2.11 -7.13 5.44
CA ILE A 153 -1.85 -7.38 6.87
C ILE A 153 -3.11 -7.86 7.58
N GLY A 154 -4.28 -7.31 7.23
CA GLY A 154 -5.56 -7.72 7.79
C GLY A 154 -5.88 -9.20 7.54
N ALA A 155 -5.36 -9.81 6.49
CA ALA A 155 -5.62 -11.20 6.14
C ALA A 155 -4.55 -12.21 6.59
N LEU A 156 -3.46 -11.80 7.25
CA LEU A 156 -2.34 -12.68 7.59
C LEU A 156 -2.70 -13.76 8.64
N SER A 157 -3.45 -13.41 9.66
CA SER A 157 -3.89 -14.29 10.75
C SER A 157 -5.16 -13.73 11.41
N GLU A 158 -5.80 -14.51 12.28
CA GLU A 158 -6.93 -14.03 13.08
C GLU A 158 -6.49 -12.86 14.01
N GLU A 159 -5.28 -12.92 14.56
CA GLU A 159 -4.72 -11.90 15.42
C GLU A 159 -4.55 -10.58 14.66
N THR A 160 -3.97 -10.63 13.45
CA THR A 160 -3.77 -9.41 12.64
C THR A 160 -5.08 -8.84 12.11
N SER A 161 -6.05 -9.69 11.81
CA SER A 161 -7.40 -9.25 11.44
C SER A 161 -8.04 -8.43 12.57
N ARG A 162 -8.01 -8.98 13.79
CA ARG A 162 -8.51 -8.29 14.99
C ARG A 162 -7.70 -7.03 15.29
N PHE A 163 -6.37 -7.11 15.21
CA PHE A 163 -5.49 -5.97 15.38
C PHE A 163 -5.84 -4.81 14.47
N CYS A 164 -6.00 -5.04 13.16
CA CYS A 164 -6.39 -3.99 12.21
C CYS A 164 -7.76 -3.37 12.55
N LEU A 165 -8.73 -4.20 12.94
CA LEU A 165 -10.06 -3.72 13.31
C LEU A 165 -10.02 -2.85 14.59
N GLU A 166 -9.30 -3.27 15.62
CA GLU A 166 -9.18 -2.51 16.87
C GLU A 166 -8.39 -1.21 16.66
N LEU A 167 -7.35 -1.22 15.82
CA LEU A 167 -6.66 0.01 15.40
C LEU A 167 -7.62 0.98 14.70
N ALA A 168 -8.46 0.50 13.77
CA ALA A 168 -9.42 1.32 13.06
C ALA A 168 -10.44 1.95 14.03
N ARG A 169 -10.97 1.17 14.98
CA ARG A 169 -11.89 1.63 16.01
C ARG A 169 -11.25 2.69 16.92
N ALA A 170 -10.01 2.45 17.36
CA ALA A 170 -9.27 3.41 18.19
C ALA A 170 -8.98 4.71 17.42
N ALA A 171 -8.52 4.60 16.18
CA ALA A 171 -8.30 5.75 15.32
C ALA A 171 -9.56 6.62 15.16
N LYS A 172 -10.69 5.97 14.87
CA LYS A 172 -11.98 6.65 14.74
C LYS A 172 -12.42 7.35 16.03
N LYS A 173 -12.26 6.69 17.20
CA LYS A 173 -12.54 7.27 18.54
C LYS A 173 -11.82 8.61 18.77
N TYR A 174 -10.58 8.72 18.28
CA TYR A 174 -9.75 9.92 18.45
C TYR A 174 -9.76 10.89 17.24
N GLY A 175 -10.66 10.68 16.28
CA GLY A 175 -10.83 11.57 15.12
C GLY A 175 -9.74 11.45 14.05
N THR A 176 -8.94 10.40 14.09
CA THR A 176 -8.00 10.04 13.03
C THR A 176 -8.77 9.55 11.81
N LYS A 177 -8.36 9.97 10.61
CA LYS A 177 -8.92 9.47 9.36
C LYS A 177 -8.37 8.08 9.04
N ILE A 178 -9.19 7.24 8.41
CA ILE A 178 -8.84 5.86 8.08
C ILE A 178 -8.79 5.71 6.57
N SER A 179 -7.64 5.32 6.04
CA SER A 179 -7.42 4.86 4.68
C SER A 179 -7.31 3.34 4.70
N PHE A 180 -8.05 2.66 3.84
CA PHE A 180 -8.06 1.22 3.75
C PHE A 180 -7.91 0.76 2.29
N ASP A 181 -6.73 0.24 1.96
CA ASP A 181 -6.48 -0.48 0.71
C ASP A 181 -6.92 -1.94 0.85
N LEU A 182 -7.93 -2.33 0.10
CA LEU A 182 -8.52 -3.68 0.15
C LEU A 182 -7.51 -4.79 -0.19
N ASN A 183 -6.61 -4.54 -1.11
CA ASN A 183 -5.39 -5.33 -1.39
C ASN A 183 -5.60 -6.85 -1.29
N HIS A 184 -6.61 -7.39 -2.00
CA HIS A 184 -6.98 -8.80 -1.96
C HIS A 184 -5.83 -9.73 -2.35
N ARG A 185 -5.67 -10.82 -1.62
CA ARG A 185 -4.74 -11.89 -1.94
C ARG A 185 -5.41 -13.25 -1.73
N ALA A 186 -5.84 -13.87 -2.81
CA ALA A 186 -6.61 -15.13 -2.78
C ALA A 186 -5.99 -16.22 -1.89
N THR A 187 -4.65 -16.30 -1.84
CA THR A 187 -3.94 -17.30 -1.02
C THR A 187 -4.12 -17.09 0.49
N PHE A 188 -4.40 -15.87 0.97
CA PHE A 188 -4.64 -15.56 2.38
C PHE A 188 -6.11 -15.71 2.76
N TRP A 189 -6.99 -15.57 1.78
CA TRP A 189 -8.44 -15.67 1.97
C TRP A 189 -8.93 -17.10 2.03
N LYS A 190 -8.18 -18.04 1.42
CA LYS A 190 -8.59 -19.44 1.30
C LYS A 190 -8.93 -20.06 2.65
N GLY A 191 -10.22 -20.43 2.80
CA GLY A 191 -10.76 -21.04 4.02
C GLY A 191 -11.11 -20.05 5.14
N ARG A 192 -10.97 -18.73 4.89
CA ARG A 192 -11.30 -17.64 5.82
C ARG A 192 -12.22 -16.59 5.19
N GLU A 193 -12.83 -16.91 4.04
CA GLU A 193 -13.57 -15.96 3.22
C GLU A 193 -14.67 -15.25 4.02
N ALA A 194 -15.49 -16.00 4.78
CA ALA A 194 -16.58 -15.44 5.56
C ALA A 194 -16.09 -14.56 6.72
N GLU A 195 -15.02 -14.97 7.41
CA GLU A 195 -14.39 -14.19 8.49
C GLU A 195 -13.83 -12.88 7.96
N LEU A 196 -13.00 -12.94 6.91
CA LEU A 196 -12.34 -11.78 6.35
C LEU A 196 -13.35 -10.82 5.71
N HIS A 197 -14.38 -11.35 5.03
CA HIS A 197 -15.46 -10.52 4.51
C HIS A 197 -16.14 -9.70 5.63
N ALA A 198 -16.45 -10.32 6.78
CA ALA A 198 -17.07 -9.62 7.91
C ALA A 198 -16.14 -8.52 8.46
N ILE A 199 -14.85 -8.82 8.68
CA ILE A 199 -13.87 -7.87 9.22
C ILE A 199 -13.60 -6.71 8.25
N PHE A 200 -13.40 -7.01 6.97
CA PHE A 200 -13.16 -5.99 5.94
C PHE A 200 -14.37 -5.07 5.75
N THR A 201 -15.58 -5.64 5.79
CA THR A 201 -16.82 -4.86 5.75
C THR A 201 -16.92 -3.92 6.97
N GLU A 202 -16.55 -4.38 8.16
CA GLU A 202 -16.57 -3.54 9.35
C GLU A 202 -15.53 -2.41 9.27
N ILE A 203 -14.28 -2.70 8.84
CA ILE A 203 -13.27 -1.66 8.64
C ILE A 203 -13.73 -0.66 7.56
N ALA A 204 -14.26 -1.14 6.43
CA ALA A 204 -14.75 -0.31 5.35
C ALA A 204 -15.90 0.61 5.80
N SER A 205 -16.76 0.14 6.72
CA SER A 205 -17.90 0.91 7.23
C SER A 205 -17.49 2.17 8.03
N ILE A 206 -16.26 2.18 8.57
CA ILE A 206 -15.71 3.30 9.34
C ILE A 206 -14.56 4.01 8.61
N ALA A 207 -14.12 3.50 7.45
CA ALA A 207 -13.08 4.11 6.64
C ALA A 207 -13.55 5.41 5.98
N ASP A 208 -12.63 6.37 5.90
CA ASP A 208 -12.83 7.66 5.22
C ASP A 208 -12.35 7.59 3.75
N ILE A 209 -11.39 6.72 3.46
CA ILE A 209 -10.77 6.51 2.15
C ILE A 209 -10.73 5.00 1.89
N LEU A 210 -11.24 4.56 0.74
CA LEU A 210 -11.15 3.17 0.28
C LEU A 210 -10.39 3.11 -1.04
N GLU A 211 -9.36 2.29 -1.06
CA GLU A 211 -8.54 2.01 -2.23
C GLU A 211 -8.66 0.53 -2.61
N GLY A 212 -8.55 0.26 -3.91
CA GLY A 212 -8.59 -1.09 -4.45
C GLY A 212 -8.93 -1.07 -5.94
N ASN A 213 -8.67 -2.17 -6.62
CA ASN A 213 -9.13 -2.37 -7.99
C ASN A 213 -10.55 -2.98 -8.01
N GLU A 214 -11.11 -3.20 -9.20
CA GLU A 214 -12.47 -3.74 -9.35
C GLU A 214 -12.62 -5.11 -8.66
N GLU A 215 -11.60 -5.97 -8.76
CA GLU A 215 -11.61 -7.30 -8.16
C GLU A 215 -11.55 -7.22 -6.63
N ASP A 216 -10.78 -6.28 -6.09
CA ASP A 216 -10.68 -6.08 -4.64
C ASP A 216 -12.05 -5.70 -4.04
N PHE A 217 -12.78 -4.78 -4.64
CA PHE A 217 -14.13 -4.40 -4.16
C PHE A 217 -15.12 -5.56 -4.24
N GLN A 218 -15.05 -6.37 -5.29
CA GLN A 218 -15.92 -7.52 -5.46
C GLN A 218 -15.62 -8.62 -4.42
N LEU A 219 -14.35 -9.01 -4.31
CA LEU A 219 -13.95 -10.16 -3.50
C LEU A 219 -13.89 -9.82 -2.00
N CYS A 220 -13.47 -8.60 -1.62
CA CYS A 220 -13.38 -8.23 -0.22
C CYS A 220 -14.72 -7.77 0.37
N LEU A 221 -15.55 -7.09 -0.41
CA LEU A 221 -16.79 -6.46 0.08
C LEU A 221 -18.07 -7.05 -0.48
N GLY A 222 -17.95 -8.04 -1.38
CA GLY A 222 -19.11 -8.72 -1.99
C GLY A 222 -19.96 -7.81 -2.88
N ILE A 223 -19.39 -6.75 -3.42
CA ILE A 223 -20.09 -5.79 -4.30
C ILE A 223 -19.97 -6.29 -5.74
N GLU A 224 -21.09 -6.52 -6.41
CA GLU A 224 -21.07 -6.87 -7.82
C GLU A 224 -20.46 -5.76 -8.68
N GLY A 225 -19.58 -6.14 -9.57
CA GLY A 225 -18.84 -5.21 -10.42
C GLY A 225 -18.50 -5.82 -11.79
N PRO A 226 -17.75 -5.10 -12.62
CA PRO A 226 -17.38 -5.59 -13.94
C PRO A 226 -16.44 -6.81 -13.81
N GLU A 227 -16.60 -7.76 -14.74
CA GLU A 227 -15.61 -8.82 -14.88
C GLU A 227 -14.22 -8.23 -15.20
N ALA A 228 -13.20 -8.74 -14.51
CA ALA A 228 -11.82 -8.36 -14.78
C ALA A 228 -11.43 -8.80 -16.20
N GLY A 229 -11.06 -7.86 -17.05
CA GLY A 229 -10.51 -8.11 -18.39
C GLY A 229 -11.51 -7.99 -19.57
N GLY A 230 -11.00 -7.78 -20.76
CA GLY A 230 -11.74 -7.99 -22.02
C GLY A 230 -12.51 -6.81 -22.60
N LYS A 231 -12.75 -5.70 -21.90
CA LYS A 231 -13.45 -4.52 -22.43
C LYS A 231 -12.48 -3.36 -22.71
N SER A 232 -12.86 -2.46 -23.60
CA SER A 232 -12.10 -1.22 -23.81
C SER A 232 -11.95 -0.44 -22.51
N LEU A 233 -10.89 0.35 -22.39
CA LEU A 233 -10.61 1.16 -21.21
C LEU A 233 -11.79 2.07 -20.82
N ALA A 234 -12.43 2.71 -21.80
CA ALA A 234 -13.61 3.54 -21.54
C ALA A 234 -14.77 2.74 -20.91
N ALA A 235 -15.01 1.51 -21.38
CA ALA A 235 -16.01 0.63 -20.81
C ALA A 235 -15.64 0.19 -19.39
N LYS A 236 -14.34 -0.02 -19.08
CA LYS A 236 -13.85 -0.32 -17.73
C LYS A 236 -14.07 0.85 -16.77
N ILE A 237 -13.78 2.08 -17.21
CA ILE A 237 -14.00 3.31 -16.41
C ILE A 237 -15.49 3.44 -16.04
N GLU A 238 -16.40 3.30 -17.00
CA GLU A 238 -17.84 3.41 -16.73
C GLU A 238 -18.35 2.26 -15.84
N SER A 239 -17.87 1.04 -16.04
CA SER A 239 -18.19 -0.09 -15.18
C SER A 239 -17.67 0.13 -13.75
N PHE A 240 -16.44 0.64 -13.59
CA PHE A 240 -15.86 0.99 -12.29
C PHE A 240 -16.69 2.08 -11.60
N LYS A 241 -17.07 3.13 -12.30
CA LYS A 241 -17.94 4.17 -11.75
C LYS A 241 -19.27 3.60 -11.24
N GLY A 242 -19.88 2.71 -12.02
CA GLY A 242 -21.12 2.04 -11.64
C GLY A 242 -20.96 1.22 -10.35
N MET A 243 -19.87 0.45 -10.23
CA MET A 243 -19.54 -0.33 -9.03
C MET A 243 -19.31 0.59 -7.83
N ILE A 244 -18.50 1.64 -7.96
CA ILE A 244 -18.21 2.58 -6.85
C ILE A 244 -19.46 3.29 -6.35
N GLN A 245 -20.42 3.57 -7.22
CA GLN A 245 -21.73 4.12 -6.79
C GLN A 245 -22.48 3.13 -5.88
N GLN A 246 -22.35 1.83 -6.10
CA GLN A 246 -22.93 0.80 -5.21
C GLN A 246 -22.14 0.71 -3.90
N VAL A 247 -20.80 0.71 -3.97
CA VAL A 247 -19.92 0.73 -2.79
C VAL A 247 -20.26 1.93 -1.89
N LYS A 248 -20.40 3.12 -2.48
CA LYS A 248 -20.75 4.35 -1.74
C LYS A 248 -22.10 4.25 -1.02
N LYS A 249 -23.10 3.58 -1.63
CA LYS A 249 -24.39 3.35 -0.95
C LYS A 249 -24.24 2.44 0.27
N SER A 250 -23.38 1.43 0.19
CA SER A 250 -23.12 0.49 1.27
C SER A 250 -22.22 1.10 2.36
N PHE A 251 -21.32 2.00 1.99
CA PHE A 251 -20.34 2.64 2.89
C PHE A 251 -20.43 4.16 2.83
N PRO A 252 -21.53 4.76 3.36
CA PRO A 252 -21.81 6.20 3.20
C PRO A 252 -20.84 7.11 3.99
N ASN A 253 -20.05 6.56 4.92
CA ASN A 253 -19.04 7.30 5.68
C ASN A 253 -17.75 7.54 4.86
N THR A 254 -17.53 6.76 3.80
CA THR A 254 -16.37 6.89 2.93
C THR A 254 -16.54 8.09 2.00
N SER A 255 -15.59 8.99 2.04
CA SER A 255 -15.59 10.22 1.24
C SER A 255 -14.70 10.15 0.00
N VAL A 256 -13.73 9.23 -0.02
CA VAL A 256 -12.79 9.05 -1.15
C VAL A 256 -12.72 7.59 -1.55
N PHE A 257 -12.88 7.32 -2.85
CA PHE A 257 -12.67 6.02 -3.48
C PHE A 257 -11.66 6.20 -4.61
N ALA A 258 -10.57 5.44 -4.60
CA ALA A 258 -9.52 5.59 -5.60
C ALA A 258 -8.99 4.26 -6.11
N THR A 259 -8.64 4.22 -7.39
CA THR A 259 -7.95 3.09 -8.01
C THR A 259 -7.05 3.52 -9.15
N THR A 260 -6.08 2.66 -9.46
CA THR A 260 -5.25 2.79 -10.66
C THR A 260 -5.92 2.09 -11.85
N LEU A 261 -5.80 2.68 -13.02
CA LEU A 261 -6.21 2.10 -14.29
C LEU A 261 -4.94 1.62 -15.01
N ARG A 262 -4.81 0.31 -15.19
CA ARG A 262 -3.60 -0.25 -15.79
C ARG A 262 -3.95 -1.23 -16.92
N GLU A 263 -3.22 -1.07 -18.02
CA GLU A 263 -3.15 -2.06 -19.08
C GLU A 263 -1.69 -2.47 -19.28
N VAL A 264 -1.44 -3.77 -19.33
CA VAL A 264 -0.10 -4.34 -19.52
C VAL A 264 0.06 -4.65 -21.01
N VAL A 265 0.93 -3.88 -21.69
CA VAL A 265 1.30 -4.15 -23.08
C VAL A 265 2.35 -5.27 -23.12
N ASP A 266 3.39 -5.14 -22.32
CA ASP A 266 4.40 -6.16 -22.02
C ASP A 266 5.00 -5.88 -20.63
N ALA A 267 6.03 -6.63 -20.22
CA ALA A 267 6.62 -6.48 -18.89
C ALA A 267 7.21 -5.08 -18.62
N ASN A 268 7.63 -4.36 -19.67
CA ASN A 268 8.32 -3.08 -19.56
C ASN A 268 7.51 -1.89 -20.08
N ASN A 269 6.34 -2.11 -20.69
CA ASN A 269 5.50 -1.08 -21.26
C ASN A 269 4.07 -1.24 -20.76
N HIS A 270 3.58 -0.25 -20.01
CA HIS A 270 2.22 -0.22 -19.51
C HIS A 270 1.52 1.08 -19.92
N LEU A 271 0.19 1.02 -20.00
CA LEU A 271 -0.65 2.20 -19.92
C LEU A 271 -1.08 2.36 -18.47
N TRP A 272 -0.82 3.53 -17.90
CA TRP A 272 -1.02 3.84 -16.49
C TRP A 272 -1.90 5.06 -16.33
N GLY A 273 -3.03 4.91 -15.68
CA GLY A 273 -4.01 5.92 -15.36
C GLY A 273 -4.53 5.78 -13.94
N ALA A 274 -5.46 6.64 -13.55
CA ALA A 274 -6.09 6.57 -12.24
C ALA A 274 -7.48 7.19 -12.28
N ILE A 275 -8.35 6.77 -11.37
CA ILE A 275 -9.68 7.33 -11.19
C ILE A 275 -9.97 7.45 -9.69
N MET A 276 -10.66 8.53 -9.31
CA MET A 276 -11.06 8.81 -7.95
C MET A 276 -12.45 9.44 -7.92
N LEU A 277 -13.25 9.05 -6.94
CA LEU A 277 -14.45 9.76 -6.51
C LEU A 277 -14.18 10.43 -5.17
N GLU A 278 -14.31 11.76 -5.10
CA GLU A 278 -14.29 12.53 -3.86
C GLU A 278 -15.64 13.22 -3.69
N GLY A 279 -16.35 12.88 -2.61
CA GLY A 279 -17.75 13.28 -2.47
C GLY A 279 -18.58 12.77 -3.65
N ASP A 280 -19.06 13.68 -4.49
CA ASP A 280 -19.80 13.39 -5.73
C ASP A 280 -18.99 13.72 -7.01
N ASN A 281 -17.72 14.13 -6.84
CA ASN A 281 -16.88 14.61 -7.92
C ASN A 281 -15.92 13.53 -8.41
N TRP A 282 -16.04 13.16 -9.68
CA TRP A 282 -15.12 12.26 -10.35
C TRP A 282 -13.88 13.00 -10.86
N GLN A 283 -12.72 12.42 -10.58
CA GLN A 283 -11.44 12.82 -11.17
C GLN A 283 -10.88 11.62 -11.94
N VAL A 284 -10.43 11.84 -13.16
CA VAL A 284 -9.87 10.80 -14.02
C VAL A 284 -8.55 11.29 -14.59
N VAL A 285 -7.53 10.47 -14.48
CA VAL A 285 -6.27 10.61 -15.21
C VAL A 285 -6.28 9.52 -16.28
N GLU A 286 -6.44 9.95 -17.52
CA GLU A 286 -6.42 9.04 -18.67
C GLU A 286 -5.10 8.26 -18.71
N PRO A 287 -5.13 6.96 -19.04
CA PRO A 287 -3.92 6.16 -19.11
C PRO A 287 -2.92 6.70 -20.13
N ARG A 288 -1.70 6.87 -19.67
CA ARG A 288 -0.55 7.29 -20.45
C ARG A 288 0.51 6.20 -20.49
N PRO A 289 1.28 6.08 -21.59
CA PRO A 289 2.39 5.13 -21.65
C PRO A 289 3.43 5.43 -20.59
N ILE A 290 3.86 4.39 -19.86
CA ILE A 290 5.00 4.43 -18.94
C ILE A 290 5.95 3.27 -19.25
N HIS A 291 7.25 3.50 -19.02
CA HIS A 291 8.26 2.47 -19.05
C HIS A 291 8.48 1.93 -17.64
N VAL A 292 8.45 0.61 -17.52
CA VAL A 292 8.49 -0.11 -16.24
C VAL A 292 9.79 -0.90 -16.14
N LEU A 293 10.56 -0.62 -15.10
CA LEU A 293 11.69 -1.45 -14.70
C LEU A 293 11.20 -2.64 -13.86
N ASP A 294 10.39 -2.35 -12.85
CA ASP A 294 9.68 -3.32 -12.03
C ASP A 294 8.27 -2.80 -11.69
N ARG A 295 7.25 -3.63 -11.90
CA ARG A 295 5.86 -3.22 -11.68
C ARG A 295 5.40 -3.27 -10.22
N ILE A 296 6.17 -3.94 -9.34
CA ILE A 296 5.81 -4.12 -7.93
C ILE A 296 5.94 -2.78 -7.21
N GLY A 297 4.99 -2.48 -6.33
CA GLY A 297 4.95 -1.22 -5.59
C GLY A 297 4.32 -0.03 -6.33
N GLY A 298 3.95 -0.16 -7.62
CA GLY A 298 3.28 0.92 -8.34
C GLY A 298 1.95 1.35 -7.72
N GLY A 299 1.14 0.38 -7.25
CA GLY A 299 -0.09 0.64 -6.50
C GLY A 299 0.18 1.33 -5.18
N ASP A 300 1.13 0.79 -4.41
CA ASP A 300 1.52 1.37 -3.12
C ASP A 300 2.04 2.82 -3.28
N GLY A 301 2.85 3.05 -4.33
CA GLY A 301 3.32 4.40 -4.69
C GLY A 301 2.18 5.35 -5.03
N PHE A 302 1.16 4.87 -5.75
CA PHE A 302 -0.05 5.65 -6.05
C PHE A 302 -0.79 6.04 -4.77
N VAL A 303 -1.09 5.09 -3.89
CA VAL A 303 -1.77 5.36 -2.62
C VAL A 303 -0.94 6.30 -1.75
N GLY A 304 0.38 6.09 -1.66
CA GLY A 304 1.28 6.97 -0.91
C GLY A 304 1.25 8.43 -1.39
N GLY A 305 1.24 8.64 -2.70
CA GLY A 305 1.13 9.99 -3.28
C GLY A 305 -0.26 10.61 -3.11
N LEU A 306 -1.32 9.81 -3.22
CA LEU A 306 -2.69 10.24 -2.93
C LEU A 306 -2.80 10.75 -1.48
N LEU A 307 -2.35 9.94 -0.51
CA LEU A 307 -2.37 10.29 0.91
C LEU A 307 -1.48 11.50 1.20
N TYR A 308 -0.32 11.63 0.53
CA TYR A 308 0.51 12.82 0.65
C TYR A 308 -0.23 14.09 0.24
N GLY A 309 -0.90 14.08 -0.91
CA GLY A 309 -1.70 15.21 -1.37
C GLY A 309 -2.83 15.60 -0.41
N ILE A 310 -3.49 14.61 0.20
CA ILE A 310 -4.50 14.80 1.25
C ILE A 310 -3.86 15.44 2.50
N LEU A 311 -2.73 14.93 2.97
CA LEU A 311 -1.99 15.42 4.13
C LEU A 311 -1.45 16.84 3.94
N LYS A 312 -1.18 17.24 2.69
CA LYS A 312 -0.77 18.61 2.31
C LYS A 312 -1.94 19.56 2.11
N ASP A 313 -3.17 19.09 2.31
CA ASP A 313 -4.41 19.87 2.10
C ASP A 313 -4.50 20.47 0.69
N TRP A 314 -4.08 19.72 -0.33
CA TRP A 314 -4.20 20.13 -1.73
C TRP A 314 -5.62 19.92 -2.26
N GLU A 315 -5.91 20.51 -3.42
CA GLU A 315 -7.15 20.23 -4.15
C GLU A 315 -7.20 18.76 -4.65
N PRO A 316 -8.38 18.11 -4.65
CA PRO A 316 -8.53 16.69 -4.97
C PRO A 316 -7.91 16.26 -6.31
N ALA A 317 -7.97 17.12 -7.33
CA ALA A 317 -7.34 16.83 -8.61
C ALA A 317 -5.81 16.61 -8.47
N LYS A 318 -5.17 17.37 -7.58
CA LYS A 318 -3.73 17.22 -7.30
C LYS A 318 -3.41 15.95 -6.53
N TRP A 319 -4.31 15.46 -5.67
CA TRP A 319 -4.10 14.18 -4.99
C TRP A 319 -3.93 13.05 -6.01
N LEU A 320 -4.88 13.00 -6.97
CA LEU A 320 -4.88 11.97 -8.00
C LEU A 320 -3.68 12.08 -8.95
N GLN A 321 -3.33 13.31 -9.36
CA GLN A 321 -2.20 13.59 -10.25
C GLN A 321 -0.86 13.22 -9.60
N PHE A 322 -0.68 13.57 -8.33
CA PHE A 322 0.52 13.26 -7.57
C PHE A 322 0.62 11.75 -7.30
N GLY A 323 -0.51 11.10 -6.91
CA GLY A 323 -0.59 9.66 -6.78
C GLY A 323 -0.22 8.93 -8.07
N TRP A 324 -0.74 9.39 -9.23
CA TRP A 324 -0.37 8.84 -10.53
C TRP A 324 1.16 8.92 -10.75
N ALA A 325 1.76 10.07 -10.47
CA ALA A 325 3.18 10.31 -10.70
C ALA A 325 4.08 9.49 -9.75
N THR A 326 3.71 9.37 -8.47
CA THR A 326 4.46 8.54 -7.50
C THR A 326 4.32 7.05 -7.76
N GLY A 327 3.16 6.60 -8.25
CA GLY A 327 2.97 5.24 -8.73
C GLY A 327 3.84 4.92 -9.95
N ALA A 328 3.90 5.84 -10.93
CA ALA A 328 4.80 5.72 -12.07
C ALA A 328 6.27 5.72 -11.63
N LEU A 329 6.66 6.61 -10.70
CA LEU A 329 8.02 6.66 -10.14
C LEU A 329 8.42 5.34 -9.48
N ALA A 330 7.54 4.73 -8.70
CA ALA A 330 7.83 3.46 -8.03
C ALA A 330 8.22 2.36 -9.04
N THR A 331 7.63 2.37 -10.24
CA THR A 331 7.95 1.38 -11.28
C THR A 331 9.29 1.60 -11.98
N THR A 332 10.02 2.65 -11.66
CA THR A 332 11.34 2.96 -12.26
C THR A 332 12.52 2.47 -11.42
N ALA A 333 12.27 1.78 -10.32
CA ALA A 333 13.28 1.26 -9.41
C ALA A 333 13.13 -0.26 -9.22
N LEU A 334 14.20 -0.91 -8.72
CA LEU A 334 14.14 -2.32 -8.30
C LEU A 334 13.58 -2.49 -6.88
N THR A 335 13.39 -1.39 -6.17
CA THR A 335 12.68 -1.36 -4.88
C THR A 335 11.17 -1.37 -5.11
N ASP A 336 10.40 -1.80 -4.11
CA ASP A 336 8.93 -1.76 -4.15
C ASP A 336 8.37 -0.35 -3.89
N TYR A 337 9.22 0.67 -3.84
CA TYR A 337 8.85 2.04 -3.52
C TYR A 337 9.72 3.05 -4.27
N GLY A 338 9.11 4.17 -4.64
CA GLY A 338 9.81 5.30 -5.25
C GLY A 338 10.50 6.16 -4.18
N GLN A 339 11.65 6.73 -4.55
CA GLN A 339 12.44 7.63 -3.69
C GLN A 339 12.63 8.97 -4.40
N PRO A 340 11.60 9.86 -4.38
CA PRO A 340 11.73 11.16 -5.02
C PRO A 340 12.74 12.05 -4.26
N ALA A 341 13.50 12.83 -4.97
CA ALA A 341 14.38 13.83 -4.36
C ALA A 341 13.56 14.91 -3.61
N ASP A 342 12.45 15.32 -4.22
CA ASP A 342 11.55 16.37 -3.73
C ASP A 342 10.18 16.31 -4.45
N GLU A 343 9.27 17.21 -4.09
CA GLU A 343 7.97 17.34 -4.76
C GLU A 343 8.11 17.73 -6.23
N ASP A 344 9.10 18.58 -6.59
CA ASP A 344 9.28 19.06 -7.96
C ASP A 344 9.65 17.93 -8.92
N GLN A 345 10.43 16.96 -8.46
CA GLN A 345 10.71 15.75 -9.25
C GLN A 345 9.42 14.97 -9.55
N VAL A 346 8.54 14.79 -8.57
CA VAL A 346 7.26 14.11 -8.77
C VAL A 346 6.37 14.88 -9.75
N TRP A 347 6.27 16.20 -9.59
CA TRP A 347 5.52 17.05 -10.52
C TRP A 347 6.13 17.07 -11.93
N SER A 348 7.45 16.89 -12.04
CA SER A 348 8.13 16.74 -13.34
C SER A 348 7.68 15.48 -14.07
N ILE A 349 7.54 14.34 -13.33
CA ILE A 349 7.02 13.09 -13.88
C ILE A 349 5.57 13.28 -14.34
N TRP A 350 4.73 13.93 -13.53
CA TRP A 350 3.35 14.24 -13.93
C TRP A 350 3.28 15.02 -15.23
N ARG A 351 4.14 16.03 -15.41
CA ARG A 351 4.22 16.86 -16.62
C ARG A 351 4.87 16.15 -17.82
N GLY A 352 5.37 14.91 -17.64
CA GLY A 352 6.09 14.19 -18.69
C GLY A 352 7.45 14.83 -19.06
N ASN A 353 8.07 15.56 -18.14
CA ASN A 353 9.34 16.22 -18.38
C ASN A 353 10.52 15.37 -17.90
N ALA A 354 11.14 14.63 -18.82
CA ALA A 354 12.31 13.79 -18.56
C ALA A 354 13.66 14.51 -18.83
N ARG A 355 13.64 15.85 -18.97
CA ARG A 355 14.87 16.62 -19.20
C ARG A 355 15.69 16.74 -17.92
N VAL A 356 17.01 16.90 -18.09
CA VAL A 356 17.91 17.16 -16.96
C VAL A 356 17.47 18.44 -16.24
N LEU A 357 17.19 18.32 -14.96
CA LEU A 357 16.99 19.48 -14.06
C LEU A 357 18.37 19.93 -13.58
N ARG A 358 18.68 21.22 -13.70
CA ARG A 358 19.94 21.83 -13.27
C ARG A 358 19.63 23.00 -12.32
#